data_9a6562eb77c6c2537e6f71b1e3b2ba46
#
_entry.id   9a6562eb77c6c2537e6f71b1e3b2ba46
#
_cell.length_a   1.000
_cell.length_b   1.000
_cell.length_c   1.000
_cell.angle_alpha   90.00
_cell.angle_beta   90.00
_cell.angle_gamma   90.00
#
_symmetry.space_group_name_H-M   'P 1'
#
loop_
_entity.id
_entity.type
_entity.pdbx_description
1 polymer ?
#
loop_
_entity_poly.entity_id
_entity_poly.type
_entity_poly.pdbx_seq_one_letter_code
_entity_poly.pdbx_strand_id
1 'polypeptide(L)'
;MLNFLPRETRSFRAVHALDLPPDWQAPDDVIWIELISPDRHEEAVIESALRLDLPTSREMAQIEPSSRLYMEGGATFMTASLLSRADEEHPVLTPVTFVLANGRLVTLRYEPLRAFTAFSQRVTGPDYAEASGADLFLDLLDAIIERLAEVLERGSERVQASSNAIFDRPRGAAFEPLLTSLARTQSLAAMARTSLASLARLASFAALAPEIAGKPSAQAHLVSVQQDIVSLTEHAAAQSAHIAFLLDAALGLINIEQNIGIKTFSVFTVLLMPPTLIGAIYGMNFAVMPELTWPWGYPLALALMVVSGVAPLLWFRRKGWF
;
A
#
# COMPACT_ATOMS: atom_id res chain seq x y z
N MET A 1 -20.78 19.51 1.18
CA MET A 1 -20.03 20.79 1.02
C MET A 1 -19.77 21.04 -0.45
N LEU A 2 -20.24 22.18 -0.96
CA LEU A 2 -20.10 22.60 -2.35
C LEU A 2 -19.02 23.65 -2.48
N ASN A 3 -18.12 23.45 -3.43
CA ASN A 3 -17.09 24.42 -3.80
C ASN A 3 -17.20 24.74 -5.28
N PHE A 4 -17.21 26.01 -5.64
CA PHE A 4 -17.20 26.48 -7.01
C PHE A 4 -15.89 27.21 -7.33
N LEU A 5 -15.29 26.88 -8.48
CA LEU A 5 -14.15 27.59 -9.02
C LEU A 5 -14.60 28.39 -10.25
N PRO A 6 -14.79 29.70 -10.12
CA PRO A 6 -15.06 30.57 -11.27
C PRO A 6 -13.76 30.82 -12.05
N ARG A 7 -13.89 30.99 -13.38
CA ARG A 7 -12.78 31.28 -14.29
C ARG A 7 -12.08 32.60 -13.99
N GLU A 8 -12.85 33.65 -13.69
CA GLU A 8 -12.31 35.00 -13.51
C GLU A 8 -11.63 35.19 -12.15
N THR A 9 -12.26 34.73 -11.06
CA THR A 9 -11.76 35.00 -9.70
C THR A 9 -10.71 34.01 -9.22
N ARG A 10 -10.60 32.83 -9.83
CA ARG A 10 -9.67 31.75 -9.49
C ARG A 10 -9.58 31.46 -7.99
N SER A 11 -10.67 31.69 -7.28
CA SER A 11 -10.75 31.35 -5.85
C SER A 11 -11.97 30.47 -5.63
N PHE A 12 -11.75 29.36 -4.90
CA PHE A 12 -12.86 28.53 -4.50
C PHE A 12 -13.82 29.32 -3.61
N ARG A 13 -15.09 29.26 -3.96
CA ARG A 13 -16.19 29.75 -3.13
C ARG A 13 -16.89 28.55 -2.53
N ALA A 14 -16.77 28.38 -1.21
CA ALA A 14 -17.61 27.44 -0.48
C ALA A 14 -19.02 28.03 -0.43
N VAL A 15 -20.00 27.25 -0.88
CA VAL A 15 -21.40 27.66 -0.92
C VAL A 15 -22.23 26.62 -0.17
N HIS A 16 -23.12 27.07 0.70
CA HIS A 16 -24.12 26.18 1.28
C HIS A 16 -25.31 26.07 0.31
N ALA A 17 -25.74 24.86 0.03
CA ALA A 17 -26.88 24.63 -0.88
C ALA A 17 -28.16 25.34 -0.40
N LEU A 18 -28.31 25.53 0.92
CA LEU A 18 -29.43 26.27 1.50
C LEU A 18 -29.44 27.77 1.15
N ASP A 19 -28.28 28.32 0.75
CA ASP A 19 -28.14 29.71 0.34
C ASP A 19 -28.46 29.90 -1.18
N LEU A 20 -28.66 28.79 -1.92
CA LEU A 20 -28.97 28.81 -3.33
C LEU A 20 -30.49 28.80 -3.54
N PRO A 21 -31.04 29.64 -4.46
CA PRO A 21 -32.44 29.60 -4.77
C PRO A 21 -32.80 28.26 -5.47
N PRO A 22 -34.09 27.82 -5.39
CA PRO A 22 -34.55 26.56 -6.01
C PRO A 22 -34.39 26.48 -7.53
N ASP A 23 -34.33 27.63 -8.19
CA ASP A 23 -34.11 27.79 -9.63
C ASP A 23 -32.69 28.21 -9.98
N TRP A 24 -31.74 28.00 -9.06
CA TRP A 24 -30.34 28.35 -9.27
C TRP A 24 -29.77 27.61 -10.49
N GLN A 25 -29.10 28.37 -11.33
CA GLN A 25 -28.33 27.84 -12.46
C GLN A 25 -26.86 28.13 -12.22
N ALA A 26 -26.01 27.15 -12.58
CA ALA A 26 -24.58 27.35 -12.46
C ALA A 26 -24.11 28.48 -13.37
N PRO A 27 -23.48 29.54 -12.84
CA PRO A 27 -22.99 30.66 -13.64
C PRO A 27 -22.03 30.17 -14.72
N ASP A 28 -22.06 30.82 -15.91
CA ASP A 28 -21.23 30.38 -17.06
C ASP A 28 -19.73 30.48 -16.82
N ASP A 29 -19.31 31.29 -15.88
CA ASP A 29 -17.91 31.45 -15.47
C ASP A 29 -17.41 30.34 -14.55
N VAL A 30 -18.28 29.50 -13.96
CA VAL A 30 -17.88 28.37 -13.12
C VAL A 30 -17.37 27.23 -13.99
N ILE A 31 -16.10 26.90 -13.85
CA ILE A 31 -15.42 25.86 -14.63
C ILE A 31 -15.23 24.54 -13.87
N TRP A 32 -15.25 24.58 -12.52
CA TRP A 32 -15.17 23.39 -11.66
C TRP A 32 -16.17 23.49 -10.50
N ILE A 33 -16.95 22.42 -10.33
CA ILE A 33 -17.87 22.21 -9.22
C ILE A 33 -17.38 21.01 -8.44
N GLU A 34 -17.01 21.19 -7.17
CA GLU A 34 -16.53 20.14 -6.31
C GLU A 34 -17.57 19.82 -5.22
N LEU A 35 -18.06 18.57 -5.20
CA LEU A 35 -18.94 18.03 -4.19
C LEU A 35 -18.13 17.12 -3.23
N ILE A 36 -18.05 17.54 -1.96
CA ILE A 36 -17.34 16.81 -0.92
C ILE A 36 -18.35 16.32 0.10
N SER A 37 -18.58 15.02 0.18
CA SER A 37 -19.56 14.39 1.07
C SER A 37 -20.90 15.16 1.02
N PRO A 38 -21.49 15.34 -0.17
CA PRO A 38 -22.71 16.12 -0.32
C PRO A 38 -23.86 15.44 0.41
N ASP A 39 -24.79 16.25 0.89
CA ASP A 39 -26.09 15.76 1.31
C ASP A 39 -27.08 15.70 0.10
N ARG A 40 -28.24 15.09 0.30
CA ARG A 40 -29.24 14.93 -0.76
C ARG A 40 -29.75 16.26 -1.34
N HIS A 41 -29.72 17.32 -0.55
CA HIS A 41 -30.14 18.63 -1.02
C HIS A 41 -29.08 19.27 -1.91
N GLU A 42 -27.81 19.14 -1.51
CA GLU A 42 -26.66 19.58 -2.32
C GLU A 42 -26.61 18.85 -3.67
N GLU A 43 -26.85 17.53 -3.68
CA GLU A 43 -26.94 16.74 -4.91
C GLU A 43 -28.10 17.25 -5.79
N ALA A 44 -29.30 17.34 -5.25
CA ALA A 44 -30.49 17.76 -6.02
C ALA A 44 -30.38 19.18 -6.62
N VAL A 45 -29.73 20.12 -5.91
CA VAL A 45 -29.50 21.47 -6.43
C VAL A 45 -28.57 21.42 -7.66
N ILE A 46 -27.50 20.66 -7.60
CA ILE A 46 -26.54 20.55 -8.72
C ILE A 46 -27.13 19.75 -9.87
N GLU A 47 -27.86 18.66 -9.61
CA GLU A 47 -28.57 17.89 -10.62
C GLU A 47 -29.58 18.76 -11.41
N SER A 48 -30.37 19.56 -10.68
CA SER A 48 -31.31 20.49 -11.29
C SER A 48 -30.59 21.57 -12.12
N ALA A 49 -29.52 22.16 -11.57
CA ALA A 49 -28.79 23.24 -12.22
C ALA A 49 -28.05 22.79 -13.49
N LEU A 50 -27.55 21.58 -13.52
CA LEU A 50 -26.83 21.02 -14.66
C LEU A 50 -27.70 20.14 -15.56
N ARG A 51 -28.91 19.78 -15.13
CA ARG A 51 -29.78 18.80 -15.76
C ARG A 51 -29.15 17.45 -15.95
N LEU A 52 -28.46 16.99 -14.90
CA LEU A 52 -27.73 15.72 -14.85
C LEU A 52 -28.21 14.92 -13.64
N ASP A 53 -28.17 13.60 -13.72
CA ASP A 53 -28.37 12.69 -12.59
C ASP A 53 -27.00 12.24 -12.08
N LEU A 54 -26.65 12.61 -10.85
CA LEU A 54 -25.34 12.28 -10.27
C LEU A 54 -25.39 10.88 -9.67
N PRO A 55 -24.33 10.07 -9.84
CA PRO A 55 -24.32 8.73 -9.27
C PRO A 55 -24.30 8.79 -7.76
N THR A 56 -25.18 8.03 -7.12
CA THR A 56 -25.21 7.86 -5.68
C THR A 56 -23.94 7.17 -5.16
N SER A 57 -23.61 7.35 -3.88
CA SER A 57 -22.47 6.68 -3.25
C SER A 57 -22.49 5.16 -3.44
N ARG A 58 -23.68 4.55 -3.50
CA ARG A 58 -23.86 3.12 -3.74
C ARG A 58 -23.52 2.72 -5.19
N GLU A 59 -23.91 3.51 -6.16
CA GLU A 59 -23.59 3.29 -7.58
C GLU A 59 -22.09 3.47 -7.83
N MET A 60 -21.49 4.50 -7.24
CA MET A 60 -20.05 4.72 -7.31
C MET A 60 -19.25 3.54 -6.76
N ALA A 61 -19.77 2.82 -5.76
CA ALA A 61 -19.14 1.65 -5.15
C ALA A 61 -19.27 0.37 -5.98
N GLN A 62 -20.13 0.33 -7.00
CA GLN A 62 -20.29 -0.83 -7.88
C GLN A 62 -19.01 -1.13 -8.65
N ILE A 63 -18.76 -2.42 -8.91
CA ILE A 63 -17.53 -2.88 -9.58
C ILE A 63 -17.70 -2.90 -11.10
N GLU A 64 -18.92 -2.95 -11.59
CA GLU A 64 -19.23 -3.05 -13.02
C GLU A 64 -18.76 -1.81 -13.79
N PRO A 65 -17.96 -1.99 -14.87
CA PRO A 65 -17.47 -0.86 -15.66
C PRO A 65 -18.58 0.00 -16.27
N SER A 66 -19.69 -0.62 -16.70
CA SER A 66 -20.85 0.08 -17.29
C SER A 66 -21.55 1.04 -16.33
N SER A 67 -21.46 0.77 -15.02
CA SER A 67 -22.00 1.65 -13.98
C SER A 67 -21.04 2.78 -13.59
N ARG A 68 -19.79 2.70 -14.04
CA ARG A 68 -18.72 3.64 -13.68
C ARG A 68 -18.29 4.57 -14.81
N LEU A 69 -18.47 4.14 -16.04
CA LEU A 69 -18.00 4.83 -17.25
C LEU A 69 -19.13 4.83 -18.27
N TYR A 70 -19.83 5.96 -18.38
CA TYR A 70 -20.98 6.09 -19.29
C TYR A 70 -21.14 7.53 -19.76
N MET A 71 -21.90 7.69 -20.83
CA MET A 71 -22.31 9.00 -21.35
C MET A 71 -23.83 9.11 -21.28
N GLU A 72 -24.32 10.20 -20.72
CA GLU A 72 -25.75 10.47 -20.57
C GLU A 72 -26.00 11.96 -20.60
N GLY A 73 -27.10 12.37 -21.26
CA GLY A 73 -27.50 13.78 -21.31
C GLY A 73 -26.48 14.74 -21.93
N GLY A 74 -25.52 14.23 -22.72
CA GLY A 74 -24.42 15.03 -23.28
C GLY A 74 -23.26 15.23 -22.32
N ALA A 75 -23.27 14.56 -21.14
CA ALA A 75 -22.19 14.54 -20.16
C ALA A 75 -21.45 13.20 -20.17
N THR A 76 -20.18 13.23 -19.81
CA THR A 76 -19.33 12.06 -19.67
C THR A 76 -19.06 11.79 -18.19
N PHE A 77 -19.59 10.67 -17.69
CA PHE A 77 -19.43 10.22 -16.29
C PHE A 77 -18.30 9.21 -16.17
N MET A 78 -17.39 9.45 -15.25
CA MET A 78 -16.20 8.63 -15.08
C MET A 78 -15.89 8.45 -13.59
N THR A 79 -16.07 7.23 -13.06
CA THR A 79 -15.78 6.91 -11.66
C THR A 79 -14.53 6.05 -11.54
N ALA A 80 -13.54 6.54 -10.78
CA ALA A 80 -12.32 5.81 -10.45
C ALA A 80 -12.25 5.49 -8.95
N SER A 81 -11.60 4.37 -8.60
CA SER A 81 -11.24 4.06 -7.21
C SER A 81 -9.86 4.64 -6.95
N LEU A 82 -9.75 5.60 -6.03
CA LEU A 82 -8.52 6.30 -5.70
C LEU A 82 -8.02 5.93 -4.30
N LEU A 83 -6.71 5.89 -4.16
CA LEU A 83 -6.06 5.66 -2.87
C LEU A 83 -6.15 6.90 -2.00
N SER A 84 -6.80 6.78 -0.85
CA SER A 84 -6.90 7.79 0.20
C SER A 84 -6.18 7.34 1.47
N ARG A 85 -5.81 8.29 2.33
CA ARG A 85 -5.17 8.04 3.64
C ARG A 85 -3.88 7.21 3.54
N ALA A 86 -3.12 7.33 2.45
CA ALA A 86 -1.90 6.54 2.22
C ALA A 86 -0.82 6.74 3.31
N ASP A 87 -0.86 7.87 4.03
CA ASP A 87 0.08 8.20 5.10
C ASP A 87 -0.44 7.79 6.49
N GLU A 88 -1.66 7.30 6.59
CA GLU A 88 -2.31 6.87 7.83
C GLU A 88 -2.11 5.36 8.05
N GLU A 89 -2.50 4.89 9.23
CA GLU A 89 -2.39 3.47 9.59
C GLU A 89 -3.30 2.58 8.73
N HIS A 90 -4.45 3.12 8.30
CA HIS A 90 -5.46 2.41 7.54
C HIS A 90 -5.77 3.13 6.20
N PRO A 91 -4.94 2.89 5.17
CA PRO A 91 -5.24 3.39 3.83
C PRO A 91 -6.50 2.74 3.27
N VAL A 92 -7.25 3.49 2.47
CA VAL A 92 -8.50 3.00 1.86
C VAL A 92 -8.55 3.35 0.38
N LEU A 93 -9.30 2.55 -0.38
CA LEU A 93 -9.71 2.90 -1.75
C LEU A 93 -11.10 3.54 -1.68
N THR A 94 -11.22 4.73 -2.24
CA THR A 94 -12.48 5.48 -2.29
C THR A 94 -12.89 5.76 -3.72
N PRO A 95 -14.17 5.62 -4.07
CA PRO A 95 -14.65 6.01 -5.38
C PRO A 95 -14.73 7.54 -5.50
N VAL A 96 -14.32 8.03 -6.66
CA VAL A 96 -14.44 9.44 -7.05
C VAL A 96 -15.02 9.50 -8.44
N THR A 97 -16.07 10.28 -8.62
CA THR A 97 -16.68 10.52 -9.94
C THR A 97 -16.23 11.86 -10.49
N PHE A 98 -15.85 11.83 -11.74
CA PHE A 98 -15.55 12.99 -12.58
C PHE A 98 -16.62 13.08 -13.66
N VAL A 99 -17.22 14.25 -13.82
CA VAL A 99 -18.20 14.50 -14.88
C VAL A 99 -17.71 15.65 -15.74
N LEU A 100 -17.62 15.43 -17.03
CA LEU A 100 -17.40 16.50 -18.02
C LEU A 100 -18.73 16.83 -18.67
N ALA A 101 -19.17 18.07 -18.51
CA ALA A 101 -20.45 18.54 -19.04
C ALA A 101 -20.41 20.03 -19.35
N ASN A 102 -20.84 20.43 -20.54
CA ASN A 102 -20.95 21.84 -20.91
C ASN A 102 -19.68 22.68 -20.70
N GLY A 103 -18.50 22.06 -20.95
CA GLY A 103 -17.20 22.70 -20.76
C GLY A 103 -16.75 22.85 -19.29
N ARG A 104 -17.45 22.23 -18.36
CA ARG A 104 -17.19 22.23 -16.91
C ARG A 104 -16.71 20.86 -16.44
N LEU A 105 -15.92 20.86 -15.35
CA LEU A 105 -15.62 19.68 -14.56
C LEU A 105 -16.53 19.67 -13.33
N VAL A 106 -17.17 18.53 -13.05
CA VAL A 106 -17.81 18.25 -11.76
C VAL A 106 -17.11 17.08 -11.11
N THR A 107 -16.78 17.19 -9.83
CA THR A 107 -16.17 16.11 -9.07
C THR A 107 -17.00 15.78 -7.84
N LEU A 108 -17.24 14.49 -7.62
CA LEU A 108 -17.99 13.97 -6.49
C LEU A 108 -17.15 12.96 -5.70
N ARG A 109 -16.96 13.21 -4.41
CA ARG A 109 -16.18 12.35 -3.52
C ARG A 109 -16.69 12.41 -2.08
N TYR A 110 -16.44 11.33 -1.31
CA TYR A 110 -16.87 11.22 0.09
C TYR A 110 -15.69 11.19 1.07
N GLU A 111 -14.46 11.02 0.59
CA GLU A 111 -13.25 10.99 1.40
C GLU A 111 -12.30 12.14 1.02
N PRO A 112 -11.50 12.64 1.97
CA PRO A 112 -10.49 13.63 1.69
C PRO A 112 -9.36 13.00 0.86
N LEU A 113 -8.92 13.69 -0.18
CA LEU A 113 -7.82 13.28 -1.05
C LEU A 113 -6.77 14.40 -1.11
N ARG A 114 -5.53 14.09 -0.73
CA ARG A 114 -4.43 15.07 -0.73
C ARG A 114 -4.15 15.64 -2.12
N ALA A 115 -4.28 14.82 -3.17
CA ALA A 115 -4.13 15.27 -4.55
C ALA A 115 -5.10 16.41 -4.88
N PHE A 116 -6.36 16.31 -4.46
CA PHE A 116 -7.35 17.36 -4.66
C PHE A 116 -7.00 18.64 -3.90
N THR A 117 -6.57 18.52 -2.65
CA THR A 117 -6.15 19.69 -1.84
C THR A 117 -4.95 20.39 -2.45
N ALA A 118 -3.93 19.64 -2.87
CA ALA A 118 -2.74 20.21 -3.53
C ALA A 118 -3.10 20.86 -4.88
N PHE A 119 -3.94 20.20 -5.67
CA PHE A 119 -4.41 20.71 -6.94
C PHE A 119 -5.24 21.98 -6.77
N SER A 120 -6.16 22.03 -5.81
CA SER A 120 -6.97 23.23 -5.51
C SER A 120 -6.09 24.44 -5.19
N GLN A 121 -4.99 24.24 -4.44
CA GLN A 121 -4.03 25.29 -4.14
C GLN A 121 -3.26 25.77 -5.39
N ARG A 122 -2.90 24.82 -6.28
CA ARG A 122 -2.20 25.13 -7.54
C ARG A 122 -3.08 25.93 -8.50
N VAL A 123 -4.35 25.54 -8.67
CA VAL A 123 -5.30 26.20 -9.58
C VAL A 123 -5.65 27.62 -9.14
N THR A 124 -5.66 27.88 -7.84
CA THR A 124 -5.90 29.24 -7.31
C THR A 124 -4.65 30.14 -7.36
N GLY A 125 -3.51 29.59 -7.76
CA GLY A 125 -2.27 30.35 -7.91
C GLY A 125 -2.29 31.32 -9.10
N PRO A 126 -1.48 32.40 -9.06
CA PRO A 126 -1.49 33.45 -10.09
C PRO A 126 -0.98 32.96 -11.47
N ASP A 127 -0.17 31.92 -11.47
CA ASP A 127 0.51 31.39 -12.67
C ASP A 127 -0.32 30.34 -13.43
N TYR A 128 -1.49 29.97 -12.92
CA TYR A 128 -2.33 28.98 -13.60
C TYR A 128 -3.02 29.61 -14.83
N ALA A 129 -2.85 28.99 -15.99
CA ALA A 129 -3.43 29.49 -17.24
C ALA A 129 -4.96 29.37 -17.27
N GLU A 130 -5.63 30.10 -18.17
CA GLU A 130 -7.05 29.88 -18.45
C GLU A 130 -7.27 28.45 -18.92
N ALA A 131 -8.15 27.71 -18.21
CA ALA A 131 -8.42 26.31 -18.47
C ALA A 131 -9.91 26.09 -18.73
N SER A 132 -10.21 25.10 -19.55
CA SER A 132 -11.57 24.53 -19.64
C SER A 132 -11.75 23.43 -18.58
N GLY A 133 -12.99 22.97 -18.39
CA GLY A 133 -13.26 21.82 -17.52
C GLY A 133 -12.46 20.57 -17.92
N ALA A 134 -12.22 20.36 -19.22
CA ALA A 134 -11.38 19.25 -19.69
C ALA A 134 -9.90 19.42 -19.35
N ASP A 135 -9.36 20.64 -19.44
CA ASP A 135 -7.97 20.91 -19.03
C ASP A 135 -7.80 20.70 -17.52
N LEU A 136 -8.74 21.21 -16.70
CA LEU A 136 -8.76 20.97 -15.26
C LEU A 136 -8.84 19.49 -14.90
N PHE A 137 -9.62 18.71 -15.64
CA PHE A 137 -9.72 17.28 -15.44
C PHE A 137 -8.39 16.59 -15.70
N LEU A 138 -7.69 16.91 -16.78
CA LEU A 138 -6.39 16.32 -17.11
C LEU A 138 -5.33 16.71 -16.11
N ASP A 139 -5.23 17.99 -15.73
CA ASP A 139 -4.30 18.47 -14.72
C ASP A 139 -4.58 17.87 -13.33
N LEU A 140 -5.85 17.59 -13.01
CA LEU A 140 -6.22 16.89 -11.77
C LEU A 140 -5.82 15.42 -11.82
N LEU A 141 -5.92 14.75 -13.00
CA LEU A 141 -5.38 13.40 -13.17
C LEU A 141 -3.88 13.37 -12.95
N ASP A 142 -3.12 14.34 -13.49
CA ASP A 142 -1.69 14.46 -13.24
C ASP A 142 -1.39 14.58 -11.74
N ALA A 143 -2.11 15.44 -11.02
CA ALA A 143 -1.93 15.59 -9.57
C ALA A 143 -2.23 14.30 -8.78
N ILE A 144 -3.20 13.50 -9.25
CA ILE A 144 -3.53 12.20 -8.65
C ILE A 144 -2.41 11.18 -8.94
N ILE A 145 -1.89 11.16 -10.16
CA ILE A 145 -0.79 10.27 -10.58
C ILE A 145 0.50 10.63 -9.85
N GLU A 146 0.84 11.92 -9.77
CA GLU A 146 1.98 12.45 -9.01
C GLU A 146 1.90 12.00 -7.54
N ARG A 147 0.72 12.08 -6.94
CA ARG A 147 0.53 11.60 -5.57
C ARG A 147 0.72 10.08 -5.43
N LEU A 148 0.27 9.29 -6.40
CA LEU A 148 0.51 7.83 -6.42
C LEU A 148 2.00 7.51 -6.59
N ALA A 149 2.70 8.28 -7.43
CA ALA A 149 4.15 8.17 -7.61
C ALA A 149 4.90 8.40 -6.28
N GLU A 150 4.58 9.48 -5.54
CA GLU A 150 5.15 9.74 -4.21
C GLU A 150 4.90 8.60 -3.21
N VAL A 151 3.72 7.98 -3.24
CA VAL A 151 3.39 6.86 -2.36
C VAL A 151 4.26 5.64 -2.69
N LEU A 152 4.43 5.33 -3.98
CA LEU A 152 5.26 4.21 -4.44
C LEU A 152 6.75 4.47 -4.19
N GLU A 153 7.25 5.69 -4.38
CA GLU A 153 8.63 6.08 -4.10
C GLU A 153 8.97 5.89 -2.62
N ARG A 154 8.15 6.41 -1.71
CA ARG A 154 8.30 6.18 -0.26
C ARG A 154 8.19 4.69 0.11
N GLY A 155 7.35 3.94 -0.64
CA GLY A 155 7.29 2.49 -0.53
C GLY A 155 8.62 1.84 -0.90
N SER A 156 9.26 2.27 -1.98
CA SER A 156 10.57 1.77 -2.44
C SER A 156 11.68 2.05 -1.43
N GLU A 157 11.70 3.24 -0.82
CA GLU A 157 12.64 3.58 0.26
C GLU A 157 12.49 2.64 1.47
N ARG A 158 11.24 2.34 1.88
CA ARG A 158 10.96 1.40 2.97
C ARG A 158 11.38 -0.03 2.63
N VAL A 159 11.16 -0.47 1.40
CA VAL A 159 11.60 -1.78 0.91
C VAL A 159 13.11 -1.87 0.95
N GLN A 160 13.82 -0.84 0.47
CA GLN A 160 15.27 -0.80 0.49
C GLN A 160 15.84 -0.82 1.93
N ALA A 161 15.25 -0.03 2.84
CA ALA A 161 15.62 -0.04 4.25
C ALA A 161 15.41 -1.43 4.89
N SER A 162 14.28 -2.07 4.57
CA SER A 162 13.97 -3.43 5.03
C SER A 162 14.94 -4.47 4.45
N SER A 163 15.33 -4.33 3.17
CA SER A 163 16.33 -5.17 2.53
C SER A 163 17.68 -5.12 3.26
N ASN A 164 18.18 -3.91 3.48
CA ASN A 164 19.44 -3.71 4.22
C ASN A 164 19.33 -4.30 5.63
N ALA A 165 18.21 -4.04 6.33
CA ALA A 165 18.00 -4.55 7.67
C ALA A 165 17.88 -6.10 7.73
N ILE A 166 17.40 -6.78 6.70
CA ILE A 166 17.32 -8.24 6.62
C ILE A 166 18.73 -8.85 6.48
N PHE A 167 19.57 -8.30 5.59
CA PHE A 167 20.87 -8.89 5.25
C PHE A 167 22.00 -8.45 6.18
N ASP A 168 21.96 -7.23 6.75
CA ASP A 168 23.00 -6.69 7.63
C ASP A 168 22.70 -6.90 9.13
N ARG A 169 21.63 -7.63 9.45
CA ARG A 169 21.15 -7.74 10.82
C ARG A 169 22.05 -8.61 11.71
N PRO A 170 22.23 -8.23 13.01
CA PRO A 170 22.88 -9.09 14.00
C PRO A 170 22.07 -10.39 14.24
N ARG A 171 22.77 -11.51 14.44
CA ARG A 171 22.12 -12.78 14.78
C ARG A 171 21.24 -12.64 16.03
N GLY A 172 20.04 -13.19 15.98
CA GLY A 172 19.08 -13.18 17.10
C GLY A 172 18.23 -11.92 17.24
N ALA A 173 18.36 -10.91 16.36
CA ALA A 173 17.44 -9.79 16.33
C ALA A 173 16.04 -10.22 15.80
N ALA A 174 14.95 -9.56 16.18
CA ALA A 174 13.59 -9.94 15.77
C ALA A 174 13.32 -9.63 14.30
N PHE A 175 12.72 -10.57 13.55
CA PHE A 175 12.24 -10.34 12.17
C PHE A 175 10.87 -9.67 12.11
N GLU A 176 10.08 -9.77 13.19
CA GLU A 176 8.68 -9.34 13.22
C GLU A 176 8.45 -7.89 12.77
N PRO A 177 9.23 -6.88 13.22
CA PRO A 177 9.04 -5.50 12.76
C PRO A 177 9.30 -5.34 11.26
N LEU A 178 10.28 -6.07 10.70
CA LEU A 178 10.63 -6.02 9.29
C LEU A 178 9.54 -6.65 8.42
N LEU A 179 9.03 -7.82 8.84
CA LEU A 179 7.93 -8.50 8.15
C LEU A 179 6.65 -7.65 8.16
N THR A 180 6.35 -7.00 9.30
CA THR A 180 5.20 -6.10 9.42
C THR A 180 5.35 -4.88 8.50
N SER A 181 6.55 -4.28 8.43
CA SER A 181 6.84 -3.15 7.54
C SER A 181 6.66 -3.56 6.06
N LEU A 182 7.21 -4.72 5.66
CA LEU A 182 7.05 -5.24 4.30
C LEU A 182 5.59 -5.53 3.95
N ALA A 183 4.82 -6.13 4.88
CA ALA A 183 3.40 -6.43 4.67
C ALA A 183 2.56 -5.15 4.48
N ARG A 184 2.82 -4.10 5.28
CA ARG A 184 2.17 -2.79 5.11
C ARG A 184 2.52 -2.15 3.77
N THR A 185 3.78 -2.19 3.37
CA THR A 185 4.23 -1.65 2.08
C THR A 185 3.63 -2.42 0.92
N GLN A 186 3.52 -3.75 1.02
CA GLN A 186 2.85 -4.59 0.04
C GLN A 186 1.37 -4.25 -0.12
N SER A 187 0.66 -4.01 1.00
CA SER A 187 -0.74 -3.59 0.96
C SER A 187 -0.92 -2.24 0.25
N LEU A 188 -0.06 -1.26 0.55
CA LEU A 188 -0.07 0.04 -0.13
C LEU A 188 0.21 -0.08 -1.63
N ALA A 189 1.22 -0.86 -2.03
CA ALA A 189 1.53 -1.11 -3.44
C ALA A 189 0.35 -1.78 -4.18
N ALA A 190 -0.33 -2.73 -3.55
CA ALA A 190 -1.51 -3.38 -4.11
C ALA A 190 -2.69 -2.40 -4.29
N MET A 191 -2.94 -1.53 -3.32
CA MET A 191 -3.97 -0.49 -3.41
C MET A 191 -3.62 0.55 -4.48
N ALA A 192 -2.35 0.98 -4.57
CA ALA A 192 -1.89 1.89 -5.61
C ALA A 192 -2.09 1.28 -7.01
N ARG A 193 -1.75 -0.01 -7.20
CA ARG A 193 -2.03 -0.73 -8.46
C ARG A 193 -3.51 -0.76 -8.80
N THR A 194 -4.38 -1.00 -7.84
CA THR A 194 -5.84 -0.98 -8.04
C THR A 194 -6.32 0.40 -8.46
N SER A 195 -5.79 1.46 -7.84
CA SER A 195 -6.08 2.84 -8.21
C SER A 195 -5.59 3.16 -9.63
N LEU A 196 -4.34 2.80 -9.97
CA LEU A 196 -3.78 2.97 -11.31
C LEU A 196 -4.57 2.22 -12.37
N ALA A 197 -4.98 0.97 -12.11
CA ALA A 197 -5.81 0.20 -13.03
C ALA A 197 -7.20 0.83 -13.23
N SER A 198 -7.76 1.45 -12.21
CA SER A 198 -9.02 2.21 -12.31
C SER A 198 -8.83 3.48 -13.14
N LEU A 199 -7.74 4.22 -12.91
CA LEU A 199 -7.37 5.41 -13.68
C LEU A 199 -7.06 5.08 -15.15
N ALA A 200 -6.42 3.95 -15.45
CA ALA A 200 -6.17 3.51 -16.82
C ALA A 200 -7.48 3.33 -17.62
N ARG A 201 -8.47 2.68 -16.99
CA ARG A 201 -9.81 2.54 -17.62
C ARG A 201 -10.50 3.86 -17.80
N LEU A 202 -10.44 4.72 -16.77
CA LEU A 202 -11.01 6.07 -16.81
C LEU A 202 -10.36 6.89 -17.93
N ALA A 203 -9.04 6.94 -18.03
CA ALA A 203 -8.31 7.67 -19.06
C ALA A 203 -8.61 7.14 -20.47
N SER A 204 -8.77 5.81 -20.63
CA SER A 204 -9.17 5.23 -21.91
C SER A 204 -10.58 5.64 -22.32
N PHE A 205 -11.50 5.74 -21.35
CA PHE A 205 -12.87 6.20 -21.62
C PHE A 205 -12.94 7.71 -21.86
N ALA A 206 -12.15 8.50 -21.14
CA ALA A 206 -12.05 9.94 -21.28
C ALA A 206 -11.67 10.38 -22.70
N ALA A 207 -10.91 9.56 -23.44
CA ALA A 207 -10.58 9.81 -24.84
C ALA A 207 -11.82 9.92 -25.75
N LEU A 208 -12.96 9.38 -25.33
CA LEU A 208 -14.23 9.42 -26.06
C LEU A 208 -15.06 10.67 -25.72
N ALA A 209 -14.71 11.39 -24.64
CA ALA A 209 -15.42 12.60 -24.24
C ALA A 209 -15.29 13.69 -25.34
N PRO A 210 -16.39 14.30 -25.78
CA PRO A 210 -16.37 15.32 -26.85
C PRO A 210 -15.40 16.47 -26.55
N GLU A 211 -15.30 16.89 -25.31
CA GLU A 211 -14.45 17.98 -24.83
C GLU A 211 -12.95 17.67 -24.97
N ILE A 212 -12.58 16.38 -24.95
CA ILE A 212 -11.21 15.90 -25.14
C ILE A 212 -10.97 15.50 -26.59
N ALA A 213 -11.90 14.73 -27.18
CA ALA A 213 -11.79 14.26 -28.57
C ALA A 213 -11.71 15.41 -29.60
N GLY A 214 -12.37 16.53 -29.32
CA GLY A 214 -12.38 17.73 -30.16
C GLY A 214 -11.13 18.63 -30.01
N LYS A 215 -10.22 18.35 -29.07
CA LYS A 215 -9.08 19.23 -28.74
C LYS A 215 -7.73 18.47 -28.83
N PRO A 216 -6.91 18.70 -29.89
CA PRO A 216 -5.63 17.97 -30.07
C PRO A 216 -4.67 18.09 -28.87
N SER A 217 -4.62 19.23 -28.20
CA SER A 217 -3.78 19.41 -27.01
C SER A 217 -4.25 18.54 -25.84
N ALA A 218 -5.54 18.43 -25.61
CA ALA A 218 -6.10 17.57 -24.58
C ALA A 218 -5.87 16.09 -24.88
N GLN A 219 -5.98 15.67 -26.14
CA GLN A 219 -5.63 14.32 -26.56
C GLN A 219 -4.16 14.00 -26.33
N ALA A 220 -3.25 14.90 -26.69
CA ALA A 220 -1.81 14.73 -26.47
C ALA A 220 -1.48 14.63 -24.96
N HIS A 221 -2.12 15.48 -24.14
CA HIS A 221 -1.99 15.43 -22.68
C HIS A 221 -2.50 14.09 -22.11
N LEU A 222 -3.66 13.64 -22.53
CA LEU A 222 -4.23 12.35 -22.11
C LEU A 222 -3.33 11.16 -22.46
N VAL A 223 -2.65 11.20 -23.62
CA VAL A 223 -1.64 10.18 -23.98
C VAL A 223 -0.48 10.17 -23.00
N SER A 224 0.02 11.35 -22.57
CA SER A 224 1.06 11.43 -21.53
C SER A 224 0.57 10.83 -20.21
N VAL A 225 -0.63 11.21 -19.75
CA VAL A 225 -1.28 10.64 -18.56
C VAL A 225 -1.34 9.10 -18.62
N GLN A 226 -1.73 8.55 -19.76
CA GLN A 226 -1.79 7.09 -19.96
C GLN A 226 -0.41 6.43 -19.89
N GLN A 227 0.62 7.06 -20.44
CA GLN A 227 2.00 6.57 -20.34
C GLN A 227 2.51 6.55 -18.90
N ASP A 228 2.23 7.60 -18.14
CA ASP A 228 2.61 7.68 -16.72
C ASP A 228 1.90 6.61 -15.88
N ILE A 229 0.61 6.36 -16.14
CA ILE A 229 -0.14 5.27 -15.48
C ILE A 229 0.49 3.91 -15.76
N VAL A 230 0.90 3.64 -17.00
CA VAL A 230 1.56 2.38 -17.38
C VAL A 230 2.90 2.24 -16.64
N SER A 231 3.74 3.28 -16.69
CA SER A 231 5.05 3.31 -16.02
C SER A 231 4.93 3.05 -14.51
N LEU A 232 4.00 3.72 -13.84
CA LEU A 232 3.78 3.53 -12.39
C LEU A 232 3.18 2.15 -12.07
N THR A 233 2.37 1.59 -12.96
CA THR A 233 1.83 0.22 -12.80
C THR A 233 2.94 -0.81 -12.85
N GLU A 234 3.89 -0.66 -13.78
CA GLU A 234 5.07 -1.52 -13.88
C GLU A 234 5.98 -1.36 -12.65
N HIS A 235 6.20 -0.12 -12.20
CA HIS A 235 6.96 0.15 -10.98
C HIS A 235 6.34 -0.52 -9.75
N ALA A 236 5.03 -0.39 -9.55
CA ALA A 236 4.31 -1.02 -8.45
C ALA A 236 4.36 -2.57 -8.52
N ALA A 237 4.36 -3.14 -9.74
CA ALA A 237 4.52 -4.58 -9.93
C ALA A 237 5.94 -5.05 -9.57
N ALA A 238 6.97 -4.33 -10.01
CA ALA A 238 8.37 -4.61 -9.65
C ALA A 238 8.60 -4.50 -8.13
N GLN A 239 8.05 -3.47 -7.50
CA GLN A 239 8.10 -3.31 -6.05
C GLN A 239 7.46 -4.49 -5.31
N SER A 240 6.27 -4.94 -5.75
CA SER A 240 5.58 -6.09 -5.18
C SER A 240 6.40 -7.38 -5.33
N ALA A 241 7.05 -7.60 -6.47
CA ALA A 241 7.93 -8.75 -6.70
C ALA A 241 9.17 -8.70 -5.78
N HIS A 242 9.76 -7.51 -5.60
CA HIS A 242 10.89 -7.33 -4.68
C HIS A 242 10.50 -7.61 -3.23
N ILE A 243 9.32 -7.16 -2.78
CA ILE A 243 8.81 -7.46 -1.44
C ILE A 243 8.62 -8.97 -1.25
N ALA A 244 8.05 -9.68 -2.24
CA ALA A 244 7.89 -11.12 -2.19
C ALA A 244 9.23 -11.84 -2.05
N PHE A 245 10.24 -11.43 -2.82
CA PHE A 245 11.61 -11.95 -2.70
C PHE A 245 12.19 -11.73 -1.29
N LEU A 246 12.03 -10.54 -0.70
CA LEU A 246 12.52 -10.24 0.64
C LEU A 246 11.82 -11.06 1.73
N LEU A 247 10.53 -11.32 1.58
CA LEU A 247 9.78 -12.19 2.49
C LEU A 247 10.29 -13.63 2.43
N ASP A 248 10.53 -14.16 1.23
CA ASP A 248 11.09 -15.50 1.03
C ASP A 248 12.52 -15.60 1.60
N ALA A 249 13.36 -14.59 1.36
CA ALA A 249 14.70 -14.50 1.91
C ALA A 249 14.68 -14.46 3.45
N ALA A 250 13.79 -13.67 4.05
CA ALA A 250 13.63 -13.59 5.50
C ALA A 250 13.20 -14.94 6.10
N LEU A 251 12.26 -15.66 5.47
CA LEU A 251 11.86 -17.01 5.89
C LEU A 251 13.03 -17.99 5.79
N GLY A 252 13.85 -17.90 4.72
CA GLY A 252 15.06 -18.68 4.57
C GLY A 252 16.06 -18.45 5.71
N LEU A 253 16.28 -17.18 6.08
CA LEU A 253 17.18 -16.82 7.20
C LEU A 253 16.64 -17.29 8.56
N ILE A 254 15.33 -17.16 8.80
CA ILE A 254 14.66 -17.70 10.00
C ILE A 254 14.90 -19.20 10.12
N ASN A 255 14.72 -19.97 9.03
CA ASN A 255 14.95 -21.41 9.02
C ASN A 255 16.43 -21.76 9.32
N ILE A 256 17.38 -20.98 8.79
CA ILE A 256 18.80 -21.17 9.09
C ILE A 256 19.07 -20.92 10.58
N GLU A 257 18.54 -19.84 11.16
CA GLU A 257 18.71 -19.52 12.60
C GLU A 257 18.08 -20.60 13.49
N GLN A 258 16.89 -21.07 13.16
CA GLN A 258 16.26 -22.19 13.88
C GLN A 258 17.11 -23.47 13.83
N ASN A 259 17.64 -23.81 12.65
CA ASN A 259 18.52 -24.96 12.50
C ASN A 259 19.80 -24.84 13.33
N ILE A 260 20.40 -23.64 13.40
CA ILE A 260 21.56 -23.38 14.27
C ILE A 260 21.17 -23.57 15.73
N GLY A 261 20.01 -23.03 16.16
CA GLY A 261 19.50 -23.21 17.52
C GLY A 261 19.29 -24.70 17.89
N ILE A 262 18.65 -25.46 17.01
CA ILE A 262 18.41 -26.90 17.19
C ILE A 262 19.75 -27.66 17.27
N LYS A 263 20.71 -27.37 16.37
CA LYS A 263 22.03 -27.97 16.40
C LYS A 263 22.76 -27.70 17.73
N THR A 264 22.74 -26.43 18.18
CA THR A 264 23.37 -26.02 19.43
C THR A 264 22.74 -26.75 20.61
N PHE A 265 21.40 -26.80 20.71
CA PHE A 265 20.70 -27.53 21.76
C PHE A 265 21.02 -29.03 21.73
N SER A 266 21.02 -29.65 20.54
CA SER A 266 21.34 -31.07 20.35
C SER A 266 22.76 -31.39 20.82
N VAL A 267 23.74 -30.52 20.52
CA VAL A 267 25.13 -30.70 21.00
C VAL A 267 25.19 -30.65 22.52
N PHE A 268 24.54 -29.66 23.16
CA PHE A 268 24.49 -29.61 24.63
C PHE A 268 23.85 -30.88 25.24
N THR A 269 22.77 -31.38 24.64
CA THR A 269 22.12 -32.59 25.12
C THR A 269 23.04 -33.81 25.03
N VAL A 270 23.69 -34.02 23.88
CA VAL A 270 24.62 -35.16 23.66
C VAL A 270 25.86 -35.04 24.54
N LEU A 271 26.31 -33.84 24.89
CA LEU A 271 27.46 -33.60 25.75
C LEU A 271 27.15 -33.92 27.22
N LEU A 272 25.97 -33.51 27.71
CA LEU A 272 25.62 -33.58 29.12
C LEU A 272 24.90 -34.89 29.53
N MET A 273 24.13 -35.49 28.62
CA MET A 273 23.30 -36.65 28.93
C MET A 273 24.10 -37.89 29.34
N PRO A 274 25.18 -38.32 28.65
CA PRO A 274 25.93 -39.51 29.05
C PRO A 274 26.63 -39.36 30.41
N PRO A 275 27.33 -38.24 30.72
CA PRO A 275 27.89 -38.05 32.05
C PRO A 275 26.84 -38.06 33.16
N THR A 276 25.68 -37.42 32.91
CA THR A 276 24.57 -37.40 33.88
C THR A 276 24.00 -38.79 34.12
N LEU A 277 23.87 -39.59 33.04
CA LEU A 277 23.41 -40.98 33.15
C LEU A 277 24.36 -41.83 33.98
N ILE A 278 25.69 -41.71 33.77
CA ILE A 278 26.72 -42.39 34.54
C ILE A 278 26.61 -41.99 36.03
N GLY A 279 26.52 -40.67 36.32
CA GLY A 279 26.33 -40.18 37.67
C GLY A 279 25.03 -40.67 38.34
N ALA A 280 23.95 -40.79 37.58
CA ALA A 280 22.67 -41.30 38.07
C ALA A 280 22.75 -42.81 38.42
N ILE A 281 23.40 -43.61 37.56
CA ILE A 281 23.59 -45.05 37.79
C ILE A 281 24.41 -45.29 39.08
N TYR A 282 25.56 -44.61 39.24
CA TYR A 282 26.39 -44.75 40.43
C TYR A 282 25.81 -44.05 41.67
N GLY A 283 24.84 -43.18 41.52
CA GLY A 283 24.07 -42.56 42.59
C GLY A 283 22.86 -43.39 43.07
N MET A 284 22.59 -44.57 42.49
CA MET A 284 21.48 -45.45 42.89
C MET A 284 21.75 -46.13 44.24
N ASN A 285 20.72 -46.28 45.06
CA ASN A 285 20.83 -46.91 46.39
C ASN A 285 20.55 -48.41 46.37
N PHE A 286 21.25 -49.15 45.53
CA PHE A 286 21.14 -50.60 45.52
C PHE A 286 22.03 -51.21 46.64
N ALA A 287 21.57 -52.27 47.30
CA ALA A 287 22.27 -52.92 48.38
C ALA A 287 23.56 -53.62 47.94
N VAL A 288 23.65 -54.02 46.66
CA VAL A 288 24.87 -54.65 46.09
C VAL A 288 25.21 -53.98 44.76
N MET A 289 26.28 -53.22 44.79
CA MET A 289 26.93 -52.63 43.60
C MET A 289 28.42 -53.01 43.64
N PRO A 290 28.89 -54.05 42.88
CA PRO A 290 30.25 -54.54 42.95
C PRO A 290 31.33 -53.47 42.73
N GLU A 291 31.04 -52.48 41.88
CA GLU A 291 31.94 -51.41 41.47
C GLU A 291 32.26 -50.42 42.64
N LEU A 292 31.35 -50.30 43.63
CA LEU A 292 31.57 -49.41 44.80
C LEU A 292 32.60 -49.98 45.78
N THR A 293 32.80 -51.27 45.79
CA THR A 293 33.80 -51.91 46.64
C THR A 293 35.21 -51.91 46.00
N TRP A 294 35.31 -51.54 44.71
CA TRP A 294 36.55 -51.54 43.97
C TRP A 294 37.29 -50.19 44.14
N PRO A 295 38.60 -50.23 44.54
CA PRO A 295 39.39 -49.01 44.80
C PRO A 295 39.51 -48.07 43.63
N TRP A 296 39.39 -48.60 42.41
CA TRP A 296 39.42 -47.82 41.16
C TRP A 296 38.01 -47.47 40.63
N GLY A 297 36.95 -47.87 41.29
CA GLY A 297 35.56 -47.60 40.82
C GLY A 297 35.24 -46.14 40.67
N TYR A 298 35.55 -45.31 41.68
CA TYR A 298 35.33 -43.87 41.62
C TYR A 298 36.17 -43.14 40.53
N PRO A 299 37.53 -43.35 40.47
CA PRO A 299 38.30 -42.79 39.37
C PRO A 299 37.84 -43.22 37.97
N LEU A 300 37.42 -44.47 37.80
CA LEU A 300 36.91 -44.99 36.54
C LEU A 300 35.57 -44.31 36.13
N ALA A 301 34.66 -44.13 37.09
CA ALA A 301 33.40 -43.44 36.84
C ALA A 301 33.62 -42.00 36.40
N LEU A 302 34.54 -41.29 37.07
CA LEU A 302 34.91 -39.91 36.65
C LEU A 302 35.55 -39.90 35.26
N ALA A 303 36.44 -40.83 34.97
CA ALA A 303 37.09 -40.94 33.66
C ALA A 303 36.03 -41.23 32.55
N LEU A 304 35.06 -42.13 32.80
CA LEU A 304 33.97 -42.42 31.90
C LEU A 304 33.07 -41.20 31.67
N MET A 305 32.74 -40.42 32.71
CA MET A 305 31.98 -39.18 32.57
C MET A 305 32.71 -38.18 31.68
N VAL A 306 34.00 -37.96 31.90
CA VAL A 306 34.81 -37.04 31.09
C VAL A 306 34.92 -37.54 29.65
N VAL A 307 35.24 -38.80 29.43
CA VAL A 307 35.36 -39.37 28.09
C VAL A 307 34.01 -39.31 27.33
N SER A 308 32.89 -39.67 27.99
CA SER A 308 31.59 -39.64 27.38
C SER A 308 31.11 -38.25 27.02
N GLY A 309 31.58 -37.20 27.71
CA GLY A 309 31.31 -35.80 27.33
C GLY A 309 32.28 -35.29 26.26
N VAL A 310 33.58 -35.60 26.36
CA VAL A 310 34.59 -35.04 25.43
C VAL A 310 34.56 -35.76 24.06
N ALA A 311 34.33 -37.06 24.01
CA ALA A 311 34.32 -37.81 22.75
C ALA A 311 33.28 -37.28 21.71
N PRO A 312 32.01 -37.01 22.06
CA PRO A 312 31.07 -36.40 21.16
C PRO A 312 31.50 -35.01 20.72
N LEU A 313 32.08 -34.19 21.60
CA LEU A 313 32.57 -32.84 21.26
C LEU A 313 33.63 -32.89 20.16
N LEU A 314 34.62 -33.79 20.30
CA LEU A 314 35.67 -33.99 19.30
C LEU A 314 35.11 -34.51 17.97
N TRP A 315 34.09 -35.38 18.04
CA TRP A 315 33.41 -35.90 16.85
C TRP A 315 32.63 -34.79 16.11
N PHE A 316 31.83 -33.95 16.82
CA PHE A 316 31.13 -32.82 16.23
C PHE A 316 32.08 -31.79 15.63
N ARG A 317 33.21 -31.50 16.31
CA ARG A 317 34.25 -30.60 15.79
C ARG A 317 34.83 -31.11 14.48
N ARG A 318 35.12 -32.44 14.36
CA ARG A 318 35.61 -33.06 13.12
C ARG A 318 34.56 -33.01 11.99
N LYS A 319 33.29 -33.04 12.31
CA LYS A 319 32.19 -32.95 11.35
C LYS A 319 31.85 -31.48 10.94
N GLY A 320 32.52 -30.48 11.47
CA GLY A 320 32.29 -29.09 11.14
C GLY A 320 30.93 -28.52 11.66
N TRP A 321 30.49 -29.07 12.81
CA TRP A 321 29.26 -28.56 13.45
C TRP A 321 29.54 -27.33 14.33
N PHE A 322 30.83 -27.04 14.58
CA PHE A 322 31.38 -25.87 15.24
C PHE A 322 32.39 -25.17 14.35
#